data_2351f020e8341d748f2c5566094f68ae
#
_entry.id   2351f020e8341d748f2c5566094f68ae
#
_cell.length_a   1.000
_cell.length_b   1.000
_cell.length_c   1.000
_cell.angle_alpha   90.00
_cell.angle_beta   90.00
_cell.angle_gamma   90.00
#
_symmetry.space_group_name_H-M   'P 1'
#
loop_
_entity.id
_entity.type
_entity.pdbx_description
1 polymer ?
#
loop_
_entity_poly.entity_id
_entity_poly.type
_entity_poly.pdbx_seq_one_letter_code
_entity_poly.pdbx_strand_id
1 'polypeptide(L)'
;MSIVISVIEKNEKLYIASDKRGKRRGIIDNSYQKIYQLSKNLYFGMTGIYEAGLMVLDYIKTCDVNNIDNLIEKTNNFFNSSFRRDKPEKLAIIVAGRYNSGNFFIWSKNVQGETKFIKGSNNIEFTVSSNKNIKYFSRCLEEQIEKKIRLGTCIKDAIIETIEYASKIDSSISKEYELYEITAVRLNKK
;
A
#
# COMPACT_ATOMS: atom_id res chain seq x y z
N MET A 1 -13.52 -6.69 3.83
CA MET A 1 -12.68 -5.48 3.66
C MET A 1 -11.24 -5.93 3.51
N SER A 2 -10.35 -5.07 3.07
CA SER A 2 -8.91 -5.29 3.13
C SER A 2 -8.19 -3.97 3.36
N ILE A 3 -6.98 -4.05 3.88
CA ILE A 3 -6.12 -2.89 4.11
C ILE A 3 -4.74 -3.12 3.51
N VAL A 4 -4.11 -2.04 3.05
CA VAL A 4 -2.69 -1.96 2.77
C VAL A 4 -2.13 -0.74 3.49
N ILE A 5 -1.04 -0.92 4.20
CA ILE A 5 -0.33 0.10 4.96
C ILE A 5 1.05 0.26 4.36
N SER A 6 1.47 1.49 4.09
CA SER A 6 2.86 1.79 3.69
C SER A 6 3.43 2.89 4.58
N VAL A 7 4.65 2.69 5.07
CA VAL A 7 5.35 3.60 5.97
C VAL A 7 6.77 3.81 5.50
N ILE A 8 7.19 5.07 5.35
CA ILE A 8 8.61 5.47 5.17
C ILE A 8 9.13 5.96 6.52
N GLU A 9 10.17 5.32 7.01
CA GLU A 9 10.86 5.69 8.25
C GLU A 9 12.11 6.50 7.91
N LYS A 10 12.05 7.83 8.11
CA LYS A 10 13.18 8.76 7.99
C LYS A 10 14.01 8.61 6.71
N ASN A 11 13.38 8.26 5.60
CA ASN A 11 14.04 7.91 4.34
C ASN A 11 15.13 6.83 4.45
N GLU A 12 15.10 6.02 5.51
CA GLU A 12 16.04 4.91 5.75
C GLU A 12 15.42 3.56 5.44
N LYS A 13 14.10 3.43 5.68
CA LYS A 13 13.34 2.20 5.45
C LYS A 13 11.96 2.48 4.89
N LEU A 14 11.47 1.55 4.10
CA LEU A 14 10.09 1.50 3.66
C LEU A 14 9.50 0.16 4.09
N TYR A 15 8.34 0.23 4.71
CA TYR A 15 7.50 -0.93 5.04
C TYR A 15 6.25 -0.91 4.18
N ILE A 16 5.84 -2.07 3.69
CA ILE A 16 4.53 -2.27 3.08
C ILE A 16 3.91 -3.53 3.65
N ALA A 17 2.70 -3.44 4.14
CA ALA A 17 2.00 -4.54 4.78
C ALA A 17 0.53 -4.60 4.38
N SER A 18 -0.06 -5.79 4.39
CA SER A 18 -1.50 -5.99 4.19
C SER A 18 -2.02 -7.15 5.03
N ASP A 19 -3.33 -7.13 5.31
CA ASP A 19 -4.04 -8.32 5.76
C ASP A 19 -4.19 -9.33 4.62
N LYS A 20 -4.32 -10.62 4.95
CA LYS A 20 -4.43 -11.71 3.96
C LYS A 20 -5.84 -12.15 3.60
N ARG A 21 -6.88 -11.55 4.21
CA ARG A 21 -8.26 -11.97 3.95
C ARG A 21 -8.81 -11.42 2.64
N GLY A 22 -9.34 -12.30 1.83
CA GLY A 22 -10.11 -11.99 0.63
C GLY A 22 -11.46 -12.71 0.64
N LYS A 23 -12.35 -12.33 -0.29
CA LYS A 23 -13.63 -12.99 -0.54
C LYS A 23 -13.80 -13.19 -2.04
N ARG A 24 -13.97 -14.43 -2.48
CA ARG A 24 -14.24 -14.77 -3.87
C ARG A 24 -15.48 -15.63 -3.94
N ARG A 25 -16.48 -15.23 -4.72
CA ARG A 25 -17.76 -15.96 -4.89
C ARG A 25 -18.41 -16.36 -3.55
N GLY A 26 -18.33 -15.48 -2.54
CA GLY A 26 -18.89 -15.75 -1.22
C GLY A 26 -17.98 -16.49 -0.25
N ILE A 27 -16.93 -17.15 -0.73
CA ILE A 27 -15.98 -17.91 0.09
C ILE A 27 -14.92 -16.95 0.66
N ILE A 28 -14.72 -17.01 1.97
CA ILE A 28 -13.66 -16.26 2.66
C ILE A 28 -12.39 -17.12 2.63
N ASP A 29 -11.30 -16.51 2.22
CA ASP A 29 -9.97 -17.14 2.19
C ASP A 29 -8.95 -16.16 2.82
N ASN A 30 -8.06 -16.68 3.64
CA ASN A 30 -7.00 -15.91 4.32
C ASN A 30 -5.64 -16.06 3.61
N SER A 31 -5.61 -16.57 2.39
CA SER A 31 -4.38 -16.77 1.60
C SER A 31 -4.19 -15.75 0.48
N TYR A 32 -5.04 -14.71 0.40
CA TYR A 32 -4.94 -13.72 -0.68
C TYR A 32 -3.66 -12.91 -0.58
N GLN A 33 -2.87 -12.97 -1.64
CA GLN A 33 -1.75 -12.06 -1.84
C GLN A 33 -2.28 -10.71 -2.32
N LYS A 34 -1.91 -9.63 -1.62
CA LYS A 34 -2.31 -8.26 -1.96
C LYS A 34 -1.12 -7.36 -2.25
N ILE A 35 0.08 -7.83 -1.92
CA ILE A 35 1.33 -7.13 -2.19
C ILE A 35 2.16 -7.96 -3.15
N TYR A 36 2.63 -7.32 -4.22
CA TYR A 36 3.42 -7.93 -5.28
C TYR A 36 4.73 -7.18 -5.45
N GLN A 37 5.83 -7.90 -5.44
CA GLN A 37 7.13 -7.33 -5.75
C GLN A 37 7.27 -7.16 -7.26
N LEU A 38 7.49 -5.92 -7.71
CA LEU A 38 7.70 -5.58 -9.12
C LEU A 38 9.18 -5.59 -9.48
N SER A 39 10.03 -5.17 -8.53
CA SER A 39 11.48 -5.26 -8.61
C SER A 39 12.08 -5.35 -7.21
N LYS A 40 13.40 -5.45 -7.09
CA LYS A 40 14.10 -5.50 -5.79
C LYS A 40 13.68 -4.38 -4.83
N ASN A 41 13.36 -3.20 -5.36
CA ASN A 41 13.09 -2.00 -4.57
C ASN A 41 11.70 -1.40 -4.86
N LEU A 42 10.78 -2.17 -5.42
CA LEU A 42 9.46 -1.66 -5.83
C LEU A 42 8.38 -2.70 -5.57
N TYR A 43 7.31 -2.26 -4.92
CA TYR A 43 6.15 -3.07 -4.60
C TYR A 43 4.86 -2.42 -5.09
N PHE A 44 3.91 -3.25 -5.46
CA PHE A 44 2.53 -2.91 -5.74
C PHE A 44 1.65 -3.53 -4.66
N GLY A 45 0.72 -2.75 -4.11
CA GLY A 45 -0.30 -3.21 -3.17
C GLY A 45 -1.70 -2.84 -3.65
N MET A 46 -2.69 -3.65 -3.30
CA MET A 46 -4.08 -3.39 -3.69
C MET A 46 -5.08 -3.78 -2.60
N THR A 47 -6.20 -3.04 -2.56
CA THR A 47 -7.37 -3.36 -1.74
C THR A 47 -8.63 -3.24 -2.59
N GLY A 48 -9.69 -3.94 -2.21
CA GLY A 48 -10.98 -3.87 -2.91
C GLY A 48 -11.25 -5.07 -3.80
N ILE A 49 -11.73 -4.84 -5.02
CA ILE A 49 -12.06 -5.91 -5.96
C ILE A 49 -10.76 -6.48 -6.53
N TYR A 50 -10.51 -7.74 -6.23
CA TYR A 50 -9.25 -8.43 -6.52
C TYR A 50 -8.94 -8.47 -8.01
N GLU A 51 -9.91 -8.83 -8.83
CA GLU A 51 -9.77 -8.92 -10.29
C GLU A 51 -9.41 -7.57 -10.92
N ALA A 52 -10.01 -6.48 -10.42
CA ALA A 52 -9.69 -5.12 -10.89
C ALA A 52 -8.26 -4.71 -10.48
N GLY A 53 -7.83 -5.10 -9.28
CA GLY A 53 -6.45 -4.88 -8.82
C GLY A 53 -5.43 -5.67 -9.65
N LEU A 54 -5.73 -6.93 -9.99
CA LEU A 54 -4.88 -7.75 -10.86
C LEU A 54 -4.76 -7.15 -12.26
N MET A 55 -5.84 -6.61 -12.82
CA MET A 55 -5.81 -5.94 -14.13
C MET A 55 -4.82 -4.76 -14.14
N VAL A 56 -4.77 -3.97 -13.06
CA VAL A 56 -3.79 -2.88 -12.91
C VAL A 56 -2.37 -3.45 -12.75
N LEU A 57 -2.19 -4.49 -11.94
CA LEU A 57 -0.91 -5.16 -11.76
C LEU A 57 -0.35 -5.70 -13.08
N ASP A 58 -1.18 -6.37 -13.87
CA ASP A 58 -0.76 -6.94 -15.16
C ASP A 58 -0.35 -5.83 -16.14
N TYR A 59 -1.06 -4.70 -16.13
CA TYR A 59 -0.62 -3.53 -16.90
C TYR A 59 0.72 -2.99 -16.40
N ILE A 60 0.91 -2.83 -15.09
CA ILE A 60 2.17 -2.34 -14.49
C ILE A 60 3.35 -3.23 -14.91
N LYS A 61 3.18 -4.54 -14.97
CA LYS A 61 4.22 -5.49 -15.40
C LYS A 61 4.68 -5.28 -16.85
N THR A 62 3.89 -4.60 -17.68
CA THR A 62 4.28 -4.23 -19.05
C THR A 62 5.09 -2.93 -19.10
N CYS A 63 5.17 -2.18 -18.01
CA CYS A 63 5.85 -0.90 -17.95
C CYS A 63 7.33 -1.06 -17.54
N ASP A 64 8.15 -0.07 -17.90
CA ASP A 64 9.53 0.02 -17.38
C ASP A 64 9.50 0.44 -15.91
N VAL A 65 9.81 -0.51 -15.03
CA VAL A 65 9.85 -0.32 -13.57
C VAL A 65 11.07 0.49 -13.08
N ASN A 66 12.05 0.78 -13.95
CA ASN A 66 13.21 1.58 -13.58
C ASN A 66 12.94 3.09 -13.69
N ASN A 67 11.94 3.47 -14.50
CA ASN A 67 11.49 4.87 -14.63
C ASN A 67 10.21 5.06 -13.80
N ILE A 68 10.38 5.36 -12.53
CA ILE A 68 9.29 5.44 -11.55
C ILE A 68 8.25 6.51 -11.92
N ASP A 69 8.67 7.68 -12.35
CA ASP A 69 7.74 8.78 -12.67
C ASP A 69 6.87 8.41 -13.88
N ASN A 70 7.47 7.83 -14.92
CA ASN A 70 6.74 7.32 -16.09
C ASN A 70 5.82 6.15 -15.72
N LEU A 71 6.27 5.24 -14.84
CA LEU A 71 5.45 4.15 -14.33
C LEU A 71 4.20 4.67 -13.62
N ILE A 72 4.35 5.65 -12.72
CA ILE A 72 3.25 6.27 -12.00
C ILE A 72 2.29 6.97 -12.97
N GLU A 73 2.80 7.75 -13.91
CA GLU A 73 1.99 8.43 -14.91
C GLU A 73 1.19 7.45 -15.77
N LYS A 74 1.84 6.43 -16.32
CA LYS A 74 1.18 5.39 -17.13
C LYS A 74 0.13 4.62 -16.32
N THR A 75 0.47 4.25 -15.08
CA THR A 75 -0.48 3.56 -14.18
C THR A 75 -1.69 4.44 -13.87
N ASN A 76 -1.47 5.74 -13.62
CA ASN A 76 -2.54 6.69 -13.39
C ASN A 76 -3.46 6.83 -14.62
N ASN A 77 -2.90 6.93 -15.82
CA ASN A 77 -3.64 7.03 -17.07
C ASN A 77 -4.42 5.75 -17.36
N PHE A 78 -3.80 4.58 -17.18
CA PHE A 78 -4.47 3.29 -17.32
C PHE A 78 -5.63 3.15 -16.33
N PHE A 79 -5.42 3.48 -15.07
CA PHE A 79 -6.44 3.43 -14.02
C PHE A 79 -7.63 4.31 -14.36
N ASN A 80 -7.39 5.55 -14.80
CA ASN A 80 -8.44 6.49 -15.17
C ASN A 80 -9.22 6.04 -16.42
N SER A 81 -8.54 5.49 -17.42
CA SER A 81 -9.18 5.04 -18.66
C SER A 81 -9.98 3.76 -18.47
N SER A 82 -9.41 2.77 -17.78
CA SER A 82 -10.03 1.45 -17.56
C SER A 82 -11.27 1.54 -16.67
N PHE A 83 -11.26 2.43 -15.68
CA PHE A 83 -12.37 2.58 -14.73
C PHE A 83 -13.23 3.82 -14.99
N ARG A 84 -13.18 4.37 -16.21
CA ARG A 84 -13.98 5.57 -16.57
C ARG A 84 -15.45 5.28 -16.64
N ARG A 85 -15.86 4.15 -17.23
CA ARG A 85 -17.26 3.75 -17.45
C ARG A 85 -17.76 2.79 -16.40
N ASP A 86 -16.99 1.73 -16.15
CA ASP A 86 -17.34 0.66 -15.22
C ASP A 86 -16.41 0.74 -13.99
N LYS A 87 -16.69 1.72 -13.12
CA LYS A 87 -15.92 1.87 -11.87
C LYS A 87 -16.24 0.71 -10.94
N PRO A 88 -15.21 -0.05 -10.49
CA PRO A 88 -15.42 -0.98 -9.41
C PRO A 88 -15.87 -0.20 -8.16
N GLU A 89 -16.81 -0.75 -7.40
CA GLU A 89 -17.30 -0.09 -6.18
C GLU A 89 -16.16 0.25 -5.20
N LYS A 90 -15.14 -0.58 -5.20
CA LYS A 90 -14.04 -0.53 -4.23
C LYS A 90 -12.74 -1.01 -4.87
N LEU A 91 -11.83 -0.07 -5.05
CA LEU A 91 -10.46 -0.36 -5.43
C LEU A 91 -9.55 0.78 -4.95
N ALA A 92 -8.48 0.42 -4.28
CA ALA A 92 -7.35 1.31 -4.08
C ALA A 92 -6.05 0.56 -4.35
N ILE A 93 -5.09 1.24 -4.92
CA ILE A 93 -3.76 0.73 -5.24
C ILE A 93 -2.69 1.59 -4.59
N ILE A 94 -1.57 0.95 -4.27
CA ILE A 94 -0.36 1.60 -3.79
C ILE A 94 0.81 1.11 -4.64
N VAL A 95 1.66 2.04 -5.06
CA VAL A 95 2.99 1.74 -5.59
C VAL A 95 3.99 2.38 -4.62
N ALA A 96 4.83 1.57 -4.02
CA ALA A 96 5.78 2.03 -3.01
C ALA A 96 7.16 1.43 -3.26
N GLY A 97 8.19 2.23 -3.10
CA GLY A 97 9.53 1.76 -3.40
C GLY A 97 10.60 2.82 -3.21
N ARG A 98 11.73 2.59 -3.87
CA ARG A 98 12.91 3.43 -3.80
C ARG A 98 13.35 3.84 -5.20
N TYR A 99 13.55 5.13 -5.39
CA TYR A 99 14.20 5.67 -6.60
C TYR A 99 15.65 5.21 -6.72
N ASN A 100 16.19 5.23 -7.93
CA ASN A 100 17.61 5.02 -8.16
C ASN A 100 18.48 6.07 -7.44
N SER A 101 17.95 7.28 -7.21
CA SER A 101 18.59 8.32 -6.39
C SER A 101 18.70 7.99 -4.92
N GLY A 102 18.05 6.93 -4.45
CA GLY A 102 18.07 6.48 -3.06
C GLY A 102 16.89 6.90 -2.21
N ASN A 103 16.08 7.84 -2.65
CA ASN A 103 14.91 8.30 -1.91
C ASN A 103 13.73 7.32 -2.01
N PHE A 104 13.01 7.14 -0.92
CA PHE A 104 11.77 6.37 -0.90
C PHE A 104 10.58 7.20 -1.36
N PHE A 105 9.55 6.51 -1.82
CA PHE A 105 8.27 7.11 -2.18
C PHE A 105 7.11 6.14 -1.92
N ILE A 106 5.93 6.71 -1.74
CA ILE A 106 4.64 6.02 -1.77
C ILE A 106 3.72 6.81 -2.69
N TRP A 107 3.13 6.14 -3.67
CA TRP A 107 2.05 6.67 -4.49
C TRP A 107 0.83 5.80 -4.30
N SER A 108 -0.33 6.41 -4.06
CA SER A 108 -1.59 5.69 -3.93
C SER A 108 -2.70 6.37 -4.71
N LYS A 109 -3.64 5.56 -5.19
CA LYS A 109 -4.83 6.01 -5.91
C LYS A 109 -6.01 5.12 -5.61
N ASN A 110 -7.21 5.71 -5.55
CA ASN A 110 -8.46 4.99 -5.41
C ASN A 110 -9.46 5.33 -6.51
N VAL A 111 -10.52 4.54 -6.63
CA VAL A 111 -11.58 4.74 -7.64
C VAL A 111 -12.45 5.99 -7.39
N GLN A 112 -12.38 6.61 -6.22
CA GLN A 112 -13.04 7.88 -5.93
C GLN A 112 -12.26 9.07 -6.52
N GLY A 113 -11.06 8.82 -7.07
CA GLY A 113 -10.21 9.82 -7.70
C GLY A 113 -9.19 10.46 -6.76
N GLU A 114 -9.14 10.02 -5.50
CA GLU A 114 -8.13 10.48 -4.56
C GLU A 114 -6.77 9.91 -4.95
N THR A 115 -5.77 10.77 -5.02
CA THR A 115 -4.38 10.41 -5.29
C THR A 115 -3.50 11.05 -4.22
N LYS A 116 -2.59 10.27 -3.65
CA LYS A 116 -1.60 10.74 -2.67
C LYS A 116 -0.20 10.37 -3.17
N PHE A 117 0.72 11.31 -3.08
CA PHE A 117 2.13 11.07 -3.37
C PHE A 117 2.97 11.57 -2.19
N ILE A 118 3.76 10.68 -1.63
CA ILE A 118 4.63 10.93 -0.48
C ILE A 118 6.06 10.65 -0.91
N LYS A 119 6.96 11.60 -0.68
CA LYS A 119 8.41 11.40 -0.79
C LYS A 119 9.00 11.21 0.59
N GLY A 120 9.98 10.32 0.70
CA GLY A 120 10.71 10.12 1.93
C GLY A 120 11.39 11.40 2.40
N SER A 121 11.25 11.67 3.68
CA SER A 121 11.82 12.81 4.40
C SER A 121 12.54 12.32 5.65
N ASN A 122 13.06 13.25 6.46
CA ASN A 122 13.62 12.90 7.77
C ASN A 122 12.54 12.56 8.82
N ASN A 123 11.27 12.63 8.44
CA ASN A 123 10.14 12.26 9.28
C ASN A 123 9.64 10.85 8.95
N ILE A 124 8.69 10.39 9.74
CA ILE A 124 7.91 9.18 9.45
C ILE A 124 6.72 9.61 8.62
N GLU A 125 6.61 9.04 7.42
CA GLU A 125 5.55 9.33 6.46
C GLU A 125 4.78 8.03 6.20
N PHE A 126 3.45 8.08 6.13
CA PHE A 126 2.66 6.88 5.92
C PHE A 126 1.35 7.12 5.18
N THR A 127 0.79 6.04 4.67
CA THR A 127 -0.57 6.00 4.14
C THR A 127 -1.21 4.65 4.43
N VAL A 128 -2.52 4.70 4.68
CA VAL A 128 -3.36 3.52 4.83
C VAL A 128 -4.42 3.55 3.75
N SER A 129 -4.50 2.49 2.97
CA SER A 129 -5.57 2.29 2.00
C SER A 129 -6.51 1.20 2.48
N SER A 130 -7.80 1.48 2.46
CA SER A 130 -8.86 0.52 2.77
C SER A 130 -9.98 0.65 1.75
N ASN A 131 -10.84 -0.36 1.68
CA ASN A 131 -11.96 -0.39 0.73
C ASN A 131 -13.34 -0.09 1.36
N LYS A 132 -13.40 0.39 2.60
CA LYS A 132 -14.67 0.72 3.28
C LYS A 132 -14.66 2.16 3.76
N ASN A 133 -15.72 2.91 3.39
CA ASN A 133 -15.94 4.30 3.81
C ASN A 133 -14.60 5.05 3.96
N ILE A 134 -13.87 5.05 2.84
CA ILE A 134 -12.42 5.08 2.71
C ILE A 134 -11.78 6.14 3.61
N LYS A 135 -12.43 7.30 3.69
CA LYS A 135 -11.88 8.42 4.44
C LYS A 135 -11.84 8.21 5.95
N TYR A 136 -12.94 7.74 6.52
CA TYR A 136 -13.06 7.64 7.99
C TYR A 136 -12.22 6.48 8.54
N PHE A 137 -12.33 5.31 7.92
CA PHE A 137 -11.64 4.11 8.41
C PHE A 137 -10.13 4.20 8.20
N SER A 138 -9.66 4.64 7.02
CA SER A 138 -8.23 4.85 6.78
C SER A 138 -7.64 5.87 7.74
N ARG A 139 -8.35 6.97 7.99
CA ARG A 139 -7.92 7.98 8.98
C ARG A 139 -7.84 7.42 10.40
N CYS A 140 -8.82 6.64 10.82
CA CYS A 140 -8.78 5.97 12.13
C CYS A 140 -7.54 5.07 12.28
N LEU A 141 -7.18 4.33 11.24
CA LEU A 141 -5.98 3.48 11.24
C LEU A 141 -4.69 4.32 11.19
N GLU A 142 -4.68 5.41 10.44
CA GLU A 142 -3.56 6.36 10.43
C GLU A 142 -3.33 6.94 11.84
N GLU A 143 -4.38 7.36 12.54
CA GLU A 143 -4.33 7.85 13.91
C GLU A 143 -3.81 6.77 14.90
N GLN A 144 -4.16 5.47 14.68
CA GLN A 144 -3.64 4.37 15.49
C GLN A 144 -2.13 4.17 15.29
N ILE A 145 -1.65 4.19 14.05
CA ILE A 145 -0.22 4.09 13.76
C ILE A 145 0.53 5.26 14.43
N GLU A 146 0.05 6.48 14.21
CA GLU A 146 0.67 7.68 14.75
C GLU A 146 0.74 7.64 16.28
N LYS A 147 -0.35 7.27 16.94
CA LYS A 147 -0.41 7.10 18.40
C LYS A 147 0.64 6.11 18.91
N LYS A 148 0.77 4.94 18.26
CA LYS A 148 1.73 3.91 18.66
C LYS A 148 3.16 4.37 18.51
N ILE A 149 3.47 5.03 17.38
CA ILE A 149 4.80 5.61 17.15
C ILE A 149 5.15 6.66 18.21
N ARG A 150 4.20 7.54 18.55
CA ARG A 150 4.39 8.54 19.62
C ARG A 150 4.63 7.89 21.00
N LEU A 151 4.08 6.72 21.25
CA LEU A 151 4.30 5.94 22.45
C LEU A 151 5.61 5.14 22.46
N GLY A 152 6.44 5.27 21.42
CA GLY A 152 7.73 4.60 21.32
C GLY A 152 7.68 3.17 20.74
N THR A 153 6.53 2.72 20.23
CA THR A 153 6.43 1.44 19.53
C THR A 153 7.25 1.50 18.23
N CYS A 154 8.04 0.48 17.93
CA CYS A 154 8.76 0.44 16.67
C CYS A 154 7.78 0.38 15.48
N ILE A 155 8.20 0.89 14.32
CA ILE A 155 7.31 1.02 13.14
C ILE A 155 6.71 -0.32 12.72
N LYS A 156 7.51 -1.37 12.72
CA LYS A 156 7.05 -2.71 12.35
C LYS A 156 5.92 -3.20 13.26
N ASP A 157 6.11 -3.07 14.58
CA ASP A 157 5.11 -3.49 15.56
C ASP A 157 3.88 -2.59 15.50
N ALA A 158 4.05 -1.27 15.30
CA ALA A 158 2.93 -0.34 15.12
C ALA A 158 2.05 -0.73 13.92
N ILE A 159 2.65 -1.16 12.80
CA ILE A 159 1.93 -1.67 11.61
C ILE A 159 1.16 -2.94 11.96
N ILE A 160 1.83 -3.94 12.56
CA ILE A 160 1.23 -5.23 12.92
C ILE A 160 0.04 -5.03 13.85
N GLU A 161 0.24 -4.30 14.95
CA GLU A 161 -0.82 -4.03 15.92
C GLU A 161 -1.97 -3.20 15.33
N THR A 162 -1.72 -2.39 14.30
CA THR A 162 -2.78 -1.68 13.58
C THR A 162 -3.61 -2.63 12.71
N ILE A 163 -3.00 -3.63 12.07
CA ILE A 163 -3.73 -4.68 11.35
C ILE A 163 -4.57 -5.51 12.32
N GLU A 164 -4.02 -5.89 13.47
CA GLU A 164 -4.77 -6.59 14.52
C GLU A 164 -5.94 -5.75 15.05
N TYR A 165 -5.74 -4.47 15.29
CA TYR A 165 -6.80 -3.55 15.68
C TYR A 165 -7.90 -3.48 14.61
N ALA A 166 -7.52 -3.34 13.34
CA ALA A 166 -8.46 -3.33 12.22
C ALA A 166 -9.28 -4.63 12.14
N SER A 167 -8.67 -5.79 12.40
CA SER A 167 -9.34 -7.09 12.39
C SER A 167 -10.36 -7.26 13.52
N LYS A 168 -10.20 -6.55 14.63
CA LYS A 168 -11.16 -6.53 15.73
C LYS A 168 -12.39 -5.65 15.43
N ILE A 169 -12.19 -4.58 14.64
CA ILE A 169 -13.28 -3.67 14.25
C ILE A 169 -14.07 -4.24 13.08
N ASP A 170 -13.40 -4.92 12.15
CA ASP A 170 -14.01 -5.45 10.95
C ASP A 170 -13.59 -6.91 10.70
N SER A 171 -14.55 -7.82 10.88
CA SER A 171 -14.35 -9.26 10.68
C SER A 171 -13.97 -9.66 9.25
N SER A 172 -14.07 -8.76 8.28
CA SER A 172 -13.61 -8.99 6.92
C SER A 172 -12.11 -8.73 6.72
N ILE A 173 -11.41 -8.24 7.74
CA ILE A 173 -9.95 -8.11 7.80
C ILE A 173 -9.39 -9.28 8.61
N SER A 174 -8.32 -9.91 8.11
CA SER A 174 -7.59 -10.93 8.86
C SER A 174 -6.58 -10.31 9.80
N LYS A 175 -6.32 -10.96 10.92
CA LYS A 175 -5.12 -10.72 11.73
C LYS A 175 -3.85 -11.30 11.09
N GLU A 176 -4.00 -12.26 10.18
CA GLU A 176 -2.90 -12.75 9.36
C GLU A 176 -2.51 -11.68 8.35
N TYR A 177 -1.21 -11.45 8.19
CA TYR A 177 -0.66 -10.37 7.38
C TYR A 177 0.54 -10.84 6.56
N GLU A 178 0.88 -10.03 5.57
CA GLU A 178 2.18 -10.03 4.91
C GLU A 178 2.84 -8.66 5.14
N LEU A 179 4.16 -8.64 5.32
CA LEU A 179 4.94 -7.44 5.55
C LEU A 179 6.28 -7.55 4.84
N TYR A 180 6.61 -6.54 4.07
CA TYR A 180 7.88 -6.39 3.35
C TYR A 180 8.60 -5.13 3.83
N GLU A 181 9.92 -5.21 3.90
CA GLU A 181 10.82 -4.13 4.29
C GLU A 181 11.85 -3.90 3.19
N ILE A 182 12.05 -2.64 2.80
CA ILE A 182 13.17 -2.19 1.97
C ILE A 182 14.03 -1.27 2.83
N THR A 183 15.31 -1.59 2.96
CA THR A 183 16.28 -0.76 3.67
C THR A 183 17.15 0.02 2.69
N ALA A 184 17.44 1.29 3.01
CA ALA A 184 18.39 2.08 2.26
C ALA A 184 19.78 1.43 2.35
N VAL A 185 20.40 1.19 1.20
CA VAL A 185 21.81 0.79 1.19
C VAL A 185 22.63 2.00 1.58
N ARG A 186 23.23 1.97 2.77
CA ARG A 186 24.22 2.99 3.13
C ARG A 186 25.41 2.80 2.21
N LEU A 187 25.57 3.71 1.23
CA LEU A 187 26.83 3.82 0.52
C LEU A 187 27.85 4.28 1.55
N ASN A 188 28.73 3.36 2.00
CA ASN A 188 29.90 3.76 2.77
C ASN A 188 30.64 4.79 1.92
N LYS A 189 30.54 6.07 2.27
CA LYS A 189 31.43 7.10 1.72
C LYS A 189 32.82 6.71 2.15
N LYS A 190 33.61 6.18 1.19
CA LYS A 190 35.05 6.04 1.32
C LYS A 190 35.71 7.41 1.28
#